data_075f431a54c0bb22753fe5eb0d68ee38
#
_entry.id   075f431a54c0bb22753fe5eb0d68ee38
#
_cell.length_a   1.000
_cell.length_b   1.000
_cell.length_c   1.000
_cell.angle_alpha   90.00
_cell.angle_beta   90.00
_cell.angle_gamma   90.00
#
_symmetry.space_group_name_H-M   'P 1'
#
loop_
_entity.id
_entity.type
_entity.pdbx_description
1 polymer ?
#
loop_
_entity_poly.entity_id
_entity_poly.type
_entity_poly.pdbx_seq_one_letter_code
_entity_poly.pdbx_strand_id
1 'polypeptide(L)'
;MHNTFIQSDHLIFTPDNVDLAQSPLRNGLTNSTYVLGAFNPGLCRLPNGNLLMMVRVAEALTNPVVNNHAHCIRWDNEKGYVTDAWPLEKVSMSDPRKFKINAYGFAVYALTSLSWLLPVELTPDGSAIKHIHYDKIIAPQQSNQEYGIEDPRISLLDGKYYMTTCCVSAERHSTMLYVGQDGLNYSCLGIVLDHQNKDMLLFEGKINNQYYALTRPLGECYFASAPASKFHPGAAIQMASSPDLLHWKPKDQPFFRARRSSSSNVKIGGGTPPVLTDDGWLMLYHGVENKGEVGIYRTFWALLDKNDPLEILRLEDGAPLLEANPCLTVDIGHQLYLKDVVFTTGIAVHGDNFIIASGELDLACRITTIPTKYFSITRS
;
A
#
# COMPACT_ATOMS: atom_id res chain seq x y z
N MET A 1 -25.61 4.31 1.85
CA MET A 1 -26.15 3.54 3.00
C MET A 1 -25.03 3.44 4.01
N HIS A 2 -25.20 3.92 5.25
CA HIS A 2 -24.19 3.70 6.29
C HIS A 2 -24.12 2.19 6.58
N ASN A 3 -22.97 1.60 6.40
CA ASN A 3 -22.74 0.21 6.77
C ASN A 3 -22.89 0.09 8.29
N THR A 4 -23.97 -0.53 8.76
CA THR A 4 -24.38 -0.61 10.18
C THR A 4 -23.35 -1.29 11.08
N PHE A 5 -22.32 -1.91 10.50
CA PHE A 5 -21.24 -2.58 11.24
C PHE A 5 -20.02 -1.68 11.52
N ILE A 6 -19.91 -0.52 10.89
CA ILE A 6 -18.81 0.43 11.15
C ILE A 6 -19.16 1.22 12.41
N GLN A 7 -18.27 1.17 13.42
CA GLN A 7 -18.43 1.90 14.68
C GLN A 7 -17.90 3.33 14.61
N SER A 8 -16.75 3.51 13.96
CA SER A 8 -16.16 4.82 13.69
C SER A 8 -15.46 4.83 12.33
N ASP A 9 -15.44 5.99 11.69
CA ASP A 9 -14.86 6.19 10.35
C ASP A 9 -14.45 7.65 10.19
N HIS A 10 -13.15 7.94 10.08
CA HIS A 10 -12.65 9.32 10.04
C HIS A 10 -11.28 9.41 9.37
N LEU A 11 -10.94 10.58 8.84
CA LEU A 11 -9.58 10.91 8.45
C LEU A 11 -8.77 11.25 9.70
N ILE A 12 -7.58 10.65 9.81
CA ILE A 12 -6.67 10.87 10.95
C ILE A 12 -5.44 11.68 10.57
N PHE A 13 -5.02 11.61 9.29
CA PHE A 13 -3.82 12.28 8.82
C PHE A 13 -4.00 12.72 7.36
N THR A 14 -3.68 13.98 7.08
CA THR A 14 -3.85 14.61 5.77
C THR A 14 -2.53 15.24 5.32
N PRO A 15 -2.39 15.71 4.07
CA PRO A 15 -1.23 16.47 3.62
C PRO A 15 -0.89 17.65 4.53
N ASP A 16 -1.88 18.33 5.09
CA ASP A 16 -1.71 19.50 5.96
C ASP A 16 -1.06 19.18 7.32
N ASN A 17 -1.01 17.91 7.71
CA ASN A 17 -0.32 17.48 8.93
C ASN A 17 1.20 17.30 8.74
N VAL A 18 1.69 17.33 7.50
CA VAL A 18 3.10 17.12 7.19
C VAL A 18 3.85 18.45 7.24
N ASP A 19 4.82 18.57 8.16
CA ASP A 19 5.75 19.68 8.17
C ASP A 19 6.85 19.48 7.13
N LEU A 20 6.71 20.15 5.98
CA LEU A 20 7.70 20.10 4.90
C LEU A 20 9.08 20.67 5.27
N ALA A 21 9.20 21.43 6.36
CA ALA A 21 10.53 21.84 6.85
C ALA A 21 11.35 20.63 7.33
N GLN A 22 10.69 19.53 7.69
CA GLN A 22 11.29 18.25 8.10
C GLN A 22 11.42 17.24 6.96
N SER A 23 11.01 17.60 5.73
CA SER A 23 11.10 16.72 4.57
C SER A 23 12.54 16.31 4.27
N PRO A 24 12.82 15.02 3.97
CA PRO A 24 14.15 14.57 3.59
C PRO A 24 14.63 15.21 2.28
N LEU A 25 13.72 15.67 1.40
CA LEU A 25 14.05 16.29 0.12
C LEU A 25 14.73 17.66 0.29
N ARG A 26 14.53 18.34 1.43
CA ARG A 26 15.16 19.63 1.75
C ARG A 26 16.69 19.57 1.76
N ASN A 27 17.26 18.41 2.02
CA ASN A 27 18.71 18.21 2.09
C ASN A 27 19.40 18.07 0.72
N GLY A 28 18.74 18.33 -0.39
CA GLY A 28 19.34 18.19 -1.73
C GLY A 28 18.58 18.88 -2.84
N LEU A 29 17.28 19.11 -2.66
CA LEU A 29 16.44 19.70 -3.70
C LEU A 29 16.22 21.19 -3.45
N THR A 30 16.54 22.04 -4.45
CA THR A 30 16.30 23.48 -4.40
C THR A 30 14.91 23.91 -4.90
N ASN A 31 14.22 23.01 -5.60
CA ASN A 31 12.88 23.25 -6.13
C ASN A 31 11.83 23.28 -5.01
N SER A 32 10.82 24.13 -5.17
CA SER A 32 9.66 24.11 -4.27
C SER A 32 8.84 22.85 -4.48
N THR A 33 8.45 22.25 -3.37
CA THR A 33 7.63 21.03 -3.32
C THR A 33 6.36 21.22 -2.49
N TYR A 34 5.42 20.34 -2.66
CA TYR A 34 4.23 20.22 -1.83
C TYR A 34 3.89 18.74 -1.57
N VAL A 35 3.09 18.46 -0.56
CA VAL A 35 2.60 17.12 -0.28
C VAL A 35 1.41 16.83 -1.19
N LEU A 36 1.63 15.96 -2.19
CA LEU A 36 0.57 15.50 -3.07
C LEU A 36 -0.44 14.61 -2.34
N GLY A 37 0.06 13.82 -1.37
CA GLY A 37 -0.75 12.95 -0.54
C GLY A 37 0.04 12.36 0.63
N ALA A 38 -0.67 12.02 1.71
CA ALA A 38 -0.16 11.30 2.89
C ALA A 38 -1.10 10.14 3.19
N PHE A 39 -0.81 8.92 2.71
CA PHE A 39 -1.78 7.85 2.55
C PHE A 39 -1.17 6.45 2.65
N ASN A 40 -1.97 5.40 2.46
CA ASN A 40 -1.57 3.97 2.44
C ASN A 40 -0.69 3.57 3.63
N PRO A 41 -1.14 3.82 4.89
CA PRO A 41 -0.29 3.63 6.07
C PRO A 41 -0.20 2.16 6.47
N GLY A 42 1.01 1.66 6.75
CA GLY A 42 1.17 0.46 7.57
C GLY A 42 0.74 0.73 8.99
N LEU A 43 0.18 -0.27 9.69
CA LEU A 43 -0.29 -0.12 11.07
C LEU A 43 0.23 -1.26 11.92
N CYS A 44 0.71 -0.95 13.14
CA CYS A 44 1.04 -1.97 14.15
C CYS A 44 0.85 -1.41 15.55
N ARG A 45 0.79 -2.31 16.55
CA ARG A 45 0.75 -1.94 17.97
C ARG A 45 2.15 -1.86 18.53
N LEU A 46 2.48 -0.73 19.17
CA LEU A 46 3.76 -0.51 19.86
C LEU A 46 3.78 -1.19 21.24
N PRO A 47 4.97 -1.41 21.84
CA PRO A 47 5.09 -2.00 23.19
C PRO A 47 4.42 -1.17 24.29
N ASN A 48 4.27 0.14 24.10
CA ASN A 48 3.58 1.04 25.05
C ASN A 48 2.04 1.02 24.92
N GLY A 49 1.50 0.17 24.02
CA GLY A 49 0.07 0.03 23.78
C GLY A 49 -0.52 1.03 22.76
N ASN A 50 0.20 2.04 22.35
CA ASN A 50 -0.22 2.95 21.28
C ASN A 50 -0.16 2.25 19.91
N LEU A 51 -0.77 2.85 18.88
CA LEU A 51 -0.61 2.41 17.50
C LEU A 51 0.49 3.21 16.83
N LEU A 52 1.29 2.57 16.00
CA LEU A 52 2.13 3.22 15.01
C LEU A 52 1.47 3.11 13.65
N MET A 53 1.32 4.24 13.00
CA MET A 53 0.92 4.37 11.61
C MET A 53 2.14 4.81 10.80
N MET A 54 2.68 3.95 9.94
CA MET A 54 3.77 4.29 9.01
C MET A 54 3.16 4.86 7.75
N VAL A 55 3.14 6.17 7.64
CA VAL A 55 2.48 6.91 6.54
C VAL A 55 3.38 7.01 5.32
N ARG A 56 2.88 6.67 4.13
CA ARG A 56 3.50 7.06 2.87
C ARG A 56 3.21 8.52 2.60
N VAL A 57 4.24 9.35 2.52
CA VAL A 57 4.16 10.74 2.07
C VAL A 57 4.65 10.81 0.63
N ALA A 58 3.79 11.27 -0.26
CA ALA A 58 4.12 11.53 -1.66
C ALA A 58 4.37 13.03 -1.85
N GLU A 59 5.61 13.41 -2.15
CA GLU A 59 6.03 14.80 -2.30
C GLU A 59 6.32 15.11 -3.77
N ALA A 60 5.70 16.16 -4.31
CA ALA A 60 5.76 16.53 -5.72
C ALA A 60 6.27 17.96 -5.91
N LEU A 61 6.74 18.28 -7.12
CA LEU A 61 7.12 19.64 -7.49
C LEU A 61 5.90 20.54 -7.57
N THR A 62 5.98 21.73 -6.96
CA THR A 62 4.92 22.76 -7.07
C THR A 62 4.71 23.21 -8.53
N ASN A 63 5.80 23.30 -9.29
CA ASN A 63 5.78 23.65 -10.70
C ASN A 63 6.50 22.55 -11.52
N PRO A 64 5.78 21.47 -11.89
CA PRO A 64 6.41 20.36 -12.63
C PRO A 64 6.68 20.71 -14.11
N VAL A 65 6.14 21.81 -14.63
CA VAL A 65 6.35 22.23 -16.03
C VAL A 65 7.09 23.56 -16.05
N VAL A 66 8.33 23.54 -16.56
CA VAL A 66 9.19 24.72 -16.71
C VAL A 66 9.87 24.68 -18.06
N ASN A 67 9.89 25.81 -18.79
CA ASN A 67 10.57 25.97 -20.09
C ASN A 67 10.22 24.86 -21.10
N ASN A 68 8.95 24.55 -21.24
CA ASN A 68 8.43 23.49 -22.13
C ASN A 68 8.97 22.08 -21.84
N HIS A 69 9.35 21.80 -20.57
CA HIS A 69 9.75 20.48 -20.07
C HIS A 69 8.91 20.09 -18.87
N ALA A 70 8.55 18.80 -18.79
CA ALA A 70 7.98 18.19 -17.61
C ALA A 70 9.11 17.66 -16.71
N HIS A 71 9.05 17.98 -15.45
CA HIS A 71 10.06 17.60 -14.46
C HIS A 71 9.47 16.63 -13.43
N CYS A 72 10.28 15.67 -12.98
CA CYS A 72 9.97 14.82 -11.82
C CYS A 72 11.16 14.72 -10.87
N ILE A 73 10.88 14.35 -9.63
CA ILE A 73 11.90 14.15 -8.60
C ILE A 73 12.35 12.69 -8.66
N ARG A 74 13.66 12.46 -8.55
CA ARG A 74 14.27 11.14 -8.44
C ARG A 74 15.38 11.13 -7.40
N TRP A 75 15.58 9.98 -6.76
CA TRP A 75 16.77 9.70 -5.95
C TRP A 75 17.88 9.14 -6.84
N ASP A 76 19.07 9.70 -6.70
CA ASP A 76 20.31 9.23 -7.35
C ASP A 76 21.35 8.91 -6.27
N ASN A 77 21.94 7.72 -6.31
CA ASN A 77 22.88 7.27 -5.27
C ASN A 77 24.12 8.16 -5.11
N GLU A 78 24.54 8.85 -6.18
CA GLU A 78 25.73 9.69 -6.16
C GLU A 78 25.41 11.16 -5.89
N LYS A 79 24.26 11.63 -6.37
CA LYS A 79 23.89 13.05 -6.37
C LYS A 79 22.82 13.41 -5.34
N GLY A 80 22.18 12.41 -4.70
CA GLY A 80 21.04 12.64 -3.83
C GLY A 80 19.74 12.90 -4.62
N TYR A 81 18.92 13.84 -4.17
CA TYR A 81 17.68 14.21 -4.86
C TYR A 81 17.96 15.07 -6.07
N VAL A 82 17.50 14.63 -7.23
CA VAL A 82 17.65 15.32 -8.51
C VAL A 82 16.30 15.50 -9.20
N THR A 83 16.25 16.41 -10.18
CA THR A 83 15.10 16.54 -11.08
C THR A 83 15.49 16.13 -12.47
N ASP A 84 14.76 15.17 -13.05
CA ASP A 84 14.85 14.82 -14.47
C ASP A 84 13.82 15.61 -15.28
N ALA A 85 14.10 15.86 -16.55
CA ALA A 85 13.27 16.70 -17.43
C ALA A 85 13.07 16.05 -18.80
N TRP A 86 11.84 16.10 -19.32
CA TRP A 86 11.48 15.65 -20.65
C TRP A 86 10.71 16.71 -21.43
N PRO A 87 10.97 16.89 -22.75
CA PRO A 87 10.19 17.81 -23.57
C PRO A 87 8.69 17.46 -23.52
N LEU A 88 7.82 18.46 -23.32
CA LEU A 88 6.38 18.27 -23.18
C LEU A 88 5.74 17.55 -24.37
N GLU A 89 6.28 17.73 -25.57
CA GLU A 89 5.81 17.05 -26.79
C GLU A 89 5.90 15.51 -26.72
N LYS A 90 6.74 14.99 -25.82
CA LYS A 90 6.93 13.55 -25.56
C LYS A 90 6.19 13.03 -24.33
N VAL A 91 5.51 13.91 -23.59
CA VAL A 91 4.92 13.59 -22.28
C VAL A 91 3.40 13.72 -22.32
N SER A 92 2.70 12.66 -21.91
CA SER A 92 1.28 12.74 -21.57
C SER A 92 1.12 12.86 -20.06
N MET A 93 0.33 13.84 -19.62
CA MET A 93 0.05 14.19 -18.23
C MET A 93 -1.40 13.86 -17.83
N SER A 94 -2.04 12.89 -18.48
CA SER A 94 -3.44 12.52 -18.23
C SER A 94 -3.66 11.86 -16.85
N ASP A 95 -2.66 11.12 -16.35
CA ASP A 95 -2.69 10.52 -15.00
C ASP A 95 -1.90 11.45 -14.04
N PRO A 96 -2.54 11.99 -12.99
CA PRO A 96 -1.86 12.91 -12.06
C PRO A 96 -0.73 12.27 -11.24
N ARG A 97 -0.67 10.92 -11.21
CA ARG A 97 0.32 10.17 -10.44
C ARG A 97 1.59 9.87 -11.21
N LYS A 98 1.55 9.92 -12.55
CA LYS A 98 2.68 9.55 -13.41
C LYS A 98 2.63 10.24 -14.76
N PHE A 99 3.77 10.62 -15.26
CA PHE A 99 3.96 11.02 -16.66
C PHE A 99 4.14 9.78 -17.52
N LYS A 100 3.45 9.72 -18.66
CA LYS A 100 3.71 8.73 -19.71
C LYS A 100 4.63 9.36 -20.75
N ILE A 101 5.82 8.80 -20.91
CA ILE A 101 6.90 9.37 -21.71
C ILE A 101 7.14 8.48 -22.95
N ASN A 102 7.08 9.04 -24.14
CA ASN A 102 7.36 8.35 -25.40
C ASN A 102 8.83 8.60 -25.81
N ALA A 103 9.78 7.94 -25.17
CA ALA A 103 11.20 8.21 -25.34
C ALA A 103 11.97 7.15 -26.16
N TYR A 104 11.53 5.88 -26.14
CA TYR A 104 12.32 4.76 -26.66
C TYR A 104 11.59 3.93 -27.71
N GLY A 105 10.64 4.51 -28.42
CA GLY A 105 9.75 3.76 -29.33
C GLY A 105 8.62 3.01 -28.61
N PHE A 106 8.63 3.04 -27.30
CA PHE A 106 7.55 2.56 -26.42
C PHE A 106 7.34 3.54 -25.26
N ALA A 107 6.23 3.39 -24.56
CA ALA A 107 5.90 4.24 -23.43
C ALA A 107 6.60 3.76 -22.15
N VAL A 108 7.28 4.67 -21.47
CA VAL A 108 7.79 4.50 -20.10
C VAL A 108 7.11 5.50 -19.16
N TYR A 109 7.28 5.31 -17.87
CA TYR A 109 6.63 6.15 -16.86
C TYR A 109 7.66 6.80 -15.94
N ALA A 110 7.38 8.05 -15.55
CA ALA A 110 8.03 8.73 -14.43
C ALA A 110 6.95 9.13 -13.43
N LEU A 111 7.19 8.91 -12.13
CA LEU A 111 6.23 9.31 -11.11
C LEU A 111 6.26 10.84 -10.93
N THR A 112 5.10 11.45 -10.71
CA THR A 112 4.96 12.89 -10.46
C THR A 112 5.42 13.28 -9.06
N SER A 113 5.55 12.29 -8.16
CA SER A 113 6.00 12.47 -6.77
C SER A 113 7.05 11.44 -6.40
N LEU A 114 7.88 11.79 -5.42
CA LEU A 114 8.77 10.86 -4.75
C LEU A 114 8.19 10.53 -3.38
N SER A 115 8.13 9.24 -3.04
CA SER A 115 7.54 8.77 -1.78
C SER A 115 8.59 8.47 -0.73
N TRP A 116 8.29 8.85 0.53
CA TRP A 116 9.05 8.51 1.73
C TRP A 116 8.09 8.15 2.87
N LEU A 117 8.58 7.55 3.96
CA LEU A 117 7.75 7.04 5.03
C LEU A 117 7.91 7.87 6.30
N LEU A 118 6.78 8.24 6.92
CA LEU A 118 6.69 9.03 8.14
C LEU A 118 5.98 8.24 9.25
N PRO A 119 6.68 7.93 10.36
CA PRO A 119 6.05 7.28 11.49
C PRO A 119 5.19 8.26 12.28
N VAL A 120 3.91 7.91 12.50
CA VAL A 120 2.93 8.68 13.26
C VAL A 120 2.36 7.80 14.37
N GLU A 121 2.55 8.19 15.62
CA GLU A 121 2.02 7.49 16.78
C GLU A 121 0.61 7.98 17.10
N LEU A 122 -0.32 7.03 17.25
CA LEU A 122 -1.73 7.29 17.56
C LEU A 122 -2.07 6.77 18.96
N THR A 123 -3.21 7.22 19.48
CA THR A 123 -3.85 6.61 20.65
C THR A 123 -4.11 5.11 20.45
N PRO A 124 -4.26 4.30 21.52
CA PRO A 124 -4.47 2.86 21.40
C PRO A 124 -5.67 2.43 20.54
N ASP A 125 -6.69 3.29 20.44
CA ASP A 125 -7.91 3.12 19.65
C ASP A 125 -7.85 3.74 18.26
N GLY A 126 -6.74 4.42 17.92
CA GLY A 126 -6.56 5.10 16.63
C GLY A 126 -7.34 6.40 16.45
N SER A 127 -7.93 6.95 17.52
CA SER A 127 -8.81 8.14 17.43
C SER A 127 -8.07 9.48 17.36
N ALA A 128 -6.79 9.54 17.78
CA ALA A 128 -6.02 10.78 17.80
C ALA A 128 -4.52 10.56 17.57
N ILE A 129 -3.87 11.57 16.97
CA ILE A 129 -2.41 11.63 16.84
C ILE A 129 -1.81 12.00 18.19
N LYS A 130 -0.80 11.23 18.64
CA LYS A 130 -0.01 11.52 19.83
C LYS A 130 1.32 12.17 19.52
N HIS A 131 2.00 11.68 18.47
CA HIS A 131 3.31 12.18 18.09
C HIS A 131 3.61 11.88 16.62
N ILE A 132 4.36 12.76 15.96
CA ILE A 132 4.90 12.57 14.61
C ILE A 132 6.42 12.47 14.73
N HIS A 133 7.00 11.34 14.36
CA HIS A 133 8.41 11.04 14.56
C HIS A 133 9.25 11.45 13.35
N TYR A 134 9.49 12.75 13.16
CA TYR A 134 10.31 13.27 12.05
C TYR A 134 11.77 12.80 12.11
N ASP A 135 12.28 12.46 13.29
CA ASP A 135 13.62 11.91 13.49
C ASP A 135 13.74 10.41 13.07
N LYS A 136 12.63 9.78 12.69
CA LYS A 136 12.54 8.37 12.27
C LYS A 136 12.03 8.20 10.84
N ILE A 137 12.08 9.23 10.02
CA ILE A 137 11.73 9.15 8.60
C ILE A 137 12.56 8.08 7.91
N ILE A 138 11.91 7.27 7.05
CA ILE A 138 12.58 6.35 6.14
C ILE A 138 12.49 6.93 4.72
N ALA A 139 13.62 7.40 4.22
CA ALA A 139 13.75 8.02 2.92
C ALA A 139 14.59 7.14 1.97
N PRO A 140 14.52 7.37 0.65
CA PRO A 140 15.36 6.70 -0.33
C PRO A 140 16.85 6.83 -0.03
N GLN A 141 17.57 5.68 -0.10
CA GLN A 141 19.01 5.56 0.14
C GLN A 141 19.69 4.59 -0.81
N GLN A 142 18.93 3.92 -1.68
CA GLN A 142 19.44 2.87 -2.57
C GLN A 142 18.93 3.06 -4.00
N SER A 143 19.65 2.52 -4.99
CA SER A 143 19.35 2.66 -6.41
C SER A 143 17.96 2.11 -6.81
N ASN A 144 17.46 1.09 -6.10
CA ASN A 144 16.13 0.55 -6.35
C ASN A 144 14.99 1.41 -5.78
N GLN A 145 15.30 2.57 -5.20
CA GLN A 145 14.36 3.52 -4.59
C GLN A 145 14.29 4.86 -5.35
N GLU A 146 14.62 4.87 -6.64
CA GLU A 146 14.71 6.09 -7.46
C GLU A 146 13.47 6.98 -7.38
N TYR A 147 12.25 6.37 -7.43
CA TYR A 147 10.98 7.08 -7.29
C TYR A 147 10.35 6.93 -5.90
N GLY A 148 11.10 6.42 -4.94
CA GLY A 148 10.70 6.37 -3.54
C GLY A 148 10.37 5.00 -3.00
N ILE A 149 9.82 5.04 -1.77
CA ILE A 149 9.42 3.90 -0.95
C ILE A 149 7.92 4.01 -0.72
N GLU A 150 7.17 2.97 -1.12
CA GLU A 150 5.72 2.99 -1.16
C GLU A 150 5.10 1.91 -0.26
N ASP A 151 3.89 2.19 0.21
CA ASP A 151 2.89 1.25 0.72
C ASP A 151 3.45 0.26 1.76
N PRO A 152 3.89 0.73 2.94
CA PRO A 152 4.43 -0.12 3.99
C PRO A 152 3.35 -1.08 4.54
N ARG A 153 3.75 -2.32 4.87
CA ARG A 153 2.96 -3.31 5.58
C ARG A 153 3.76 -3.82 6.76
N ILE A 154 3.22 -3.74 7.96
CA ILE A 154 3.93 -4.09 9.19
C ILE A 154 3.29 -5.31 9.83
N SER A 155 4.10 -6.30 10.17
CA SER A 155 3.71 -7.52 10.88
C SER A 155 4.60 -7.74 12.09
N LEU A 156 4.03 -8.18 13.20
CA LEU A 156 4.78 -8.58 14.40
C LEU A 156 5.02 -10.10 14.36
N LEU A 157 6.28 -10.50 14.20
CA LEU A 157 6.69 -11.91 14.06
C LEU A 157 7.83 -12.22 15.01
N ASP A 158 7.68 -13.27 15.82
CA ASP A 158 8.71 -13.71 16.77
C ASP A 158 9.26 -12.55 17.65
N GLY A 159 8.37 -11.63 18.07
CA GLY A 159 8.71 -10.47 18.90
C GLY A 159 9.46 -9.34 18.19
N LYS A 160 9.52 -9.36 16.85
CA LYS A 160 10.13 -8.33 16.02
C LYS A 160 9.11 -7.77 15.01
N TYR A 161 9.26 -6.50 14.70
CA TYR A 161 8.47 -5.83 13.67
C TYR A 161 9.15 -5.99 12.32
N TYR A 162 8.46 -6.62 11.39
CA TYR A 162 8.87 -6.73 10.00
C TYR A 162 8.00 -5.83 9.13
N MET A 163 8.64 -5.02 8.32
CA MET A 163 7.93 -4.11 7.39
C MET A 163 8.35 -4.43 5.96
N THR A 164 7.38 -4.74 5.11
CA THR A 164 7.56 -4.84 3.67
C THR A 164 7.14 -3.55 3.00
N THR A 165 7.87 -3.14 1.97
CA THR A 165 7.57 -1.96 1.16
C THR A 165 7.73 -2.26 -0.32
N CYS A 166 7.09 -1.46 -1.17
CA CYS A 166 7.37 -1.43 -2.59
C CYS A 166 8.33 -0.26 -2.88
N CYS A 167 9.50 -0.56 -3.41
CA CYS A 167 10.43 0.45 -3.90
C CYS A 167 10.37 0.52 -5.42
N VAL A 168 10.39 1.72 -5.97
CA VAL A 168 10.19 1.97 -7.40
C VAL A 168 11.45 2.53 -8.03
N SER A 169 11.89 1.91 -9.10
CA SER A 169 13.01 2.38 -9.93
C SER A 169 12.69 2.27 -11.41
N ALA A 170 13.55 2.81 -12.26
CA ALA A 170 13.44 2.64 -13.71
C ALA A 170 13.53 1.17 -14.13
N GLU A 171 14.23 0.34 -13.36
CA GLU A 171 14.40 -1.09 -13.66
C GLU A 171 13.16 -1.91 -13.29
N ARG A 172 12.57 -1.64 -12.11
CA ARG A 172 11.48 -2.48 -11.59
C ARG A 172 10.85 -1.93 -10.31
N HIS A 173 9.71 -2.53 -9.96
CA HIS A 173 9.18 -2.51 -8.61
C HIS A 173 9.86 -3.61 -7.77
N SER A 174 10.48 -3.25 -6.67
CA SER A 174 11.19 -4.18 -5.77
C SER A 174 10.50 -4.26 -4.43
N THR A 175 10.40 -5.46 -3.86
CA THR A 175 9.93 -5.64 -2.49
C THR A 175 11.11 -5.61 -1.55
N MET A 176 11.16 -4.60 -0.67
CA MET A 176 12.14 -4.47 0.39
C MET A 176 11.58 -4.98 1.72
N LEU A 177 12.44 -5.63 2.51
CA LEU A 177 12.15 -6.04 3.87
C LEU A 177 12.97 -5.22 4.86
N TYR A 178 12.30 -4.76 5.91
CA TYR A 178 12.89 -4.07 7.04
C TYR A 178 12.58 -4.82 8.32
N VAL A 179 13.44 -4.71 9.33
CA VAL A 179 13.24 -5.31 10.66
C VAL A 179 13.52 -4.28 11.76
N GLY A 180 12.70 -4.28 12.81
CA GLY A 180 12.84 -3.45 13.99
C GLY A 180 12.47 -4.18 15.27
N GLN A 181 12.94 -3.69 16.42
CA GLN A 181 12.64 -4.27 17.73
C GLN A 181 11.48 -3.55 18.44
N ASP A 182 11.27 -2.28 18.12
CA ASP A 182 10.37 -1.37 18.85
C ASP A 182 9.23 -0.81 17.99
N GLY A 183 9.18 -1.18 16.70
CA GLY A 183 8.22 -0.66 15.73
C GLY A 183 8.55 0.73 15.17
N LEU A 184 9.55 1.42 15.68
CA LEU A 184 9.95 2.76 15.26
C LEU A 184 11.29 2.78 14.52
N ASN A 185 12.26 2.00 15.01
CA ASN A 185 13.59 1.94 14.43
C ASN A 185 13.73 0.70 13.55
N TYR A 186 13.94 0.90 12.26
CA TYR A 186 14.03 -0.17 11.27
C TYR A 186 15.39 -0.23 10.61
N SER A 187 15.91 -1.46 10.47
CA SER A 187 17.07 -1.78 9.64
C SER A 187 16.63 -2.46 8.36
N CYS A 188 17.18 -2.05 7.22
CA CYS A 188 16.89 -2.63 5.93
C CYS A 188 17.61 -3.97 5.77
N LEU A 189 16.87 -5.03 5.40
CA LEU A 189 17.40 -6.35 5.08
C LEU A 189 17.64 -6.57 3.58
N GLY A 190 17.14 -5.66 2.74
CA GLY A 190 17.32 -5.70 1.28
C GLY A 190 16.09 -6.20 0.53
N ILE A 191 16.29 -6.47 -0.77
CA ILE A 191 15.27 -7.02 -1.66
C ILE A 191 15.05 -8.49 -1.34
N VAL A 192 13.80 -8.90 -1.13
CA VAL A 192 13.44 -10.28 -0.74
C VAL A 192 12.72 -11.07 -1.83
N LEU A 193 12.32 -10.44 -2.93
CA LEU A 193 11.74 -11.09 -4.09
C LEU A 193 12.54 -10.73 -5.35
N ASP A 194 12.87 -11.71 -6.17
CA ASP A 194 13.69 -11.56 -7.38
C ASP A 194 12.90 -11.07 -8.62
N HIS A 195 11.57 -10.94 -8.49
CA HIS A 195 10.67 -10.46 -9.54
C HIS A 195 9.96 -9.17 -9.14
N GLN A 196 9.41 -8.47 -10.12
CA GLN A 196 8.58 -7.28 -9.86
C GLN A 196 7.36 -7.66 -9.05
N ASN A 197 7.17 -6.99 -7.93
CA ASN A 197 6.08 -7.27 -7.00
C ASN A 197 5.58 -6.02 -6.30
N LYS A 198 4.29 -6.01 -5.98
CA LYS A 198 3.66 -5.10 -5.01
C LYS A 198 2.88 -5.92 -3.99
N ASP A 199 2.48 -5.27 -2.89
CA ASP A 199 1.58 -5.85 -1.89
C ASP A 199 2.08 -7.18 -1.32
N MET A 200 3.34 -7.25 -0.87
CA MET A 200 3.81 -8.37 -0.07
C MET A 200 3.33 -8.21 1.37
N LEU A 201 2.63 -9.21 1.89
CA LEU A 201 1.98 -9.22 3.19
C LEU A 201 2.42 -10.46 3.96
N LEU A 202 3.07 -10.28 5.09
CA LEU A 202 3.51 -11.39 5.94
C LEU A 202 2.37 -11.83 6.86
N PHE A 203 2.16 -13.12 7.01
CA PHE A 203 1.28 -13.66 8.05
C PHE A 203 1.93 -13.47 9.43
N GLU A 204 1.14 -13.09 10.43
CA GLU A 204 1.64 -12.83 11.79
C GLU A 204 1.85 -14.14 12.59
N GLY A 205 2.66 -15.06 12.04
CA GLY A 205 2.98 -16.32 12.68
C GLY A 205 3.46 -17.36 11.68
N LYS A 206 4.03 -18.44 12.22
CA LYS A 206 4.38 -19.63 11.44
C LYS A 206 3.19 -20.57 11.31
N ILE A 207 3.02 -21.12 10.11
CA ILE A 207 2.08 -22.20 9.83
C ILE A 207 2.90 -23.40 9.43
N ASN A 208 2.75 -24.54 10.12
CA ASN A 208 3.53 -25.75 9.89
C ASN A 208 5.05 -25.50 9.84
N ASN A 209 5.54 -24.67 10.77
CA ASN A 209 6.97 -24.29 10.91
C ASN A 209 7.55 -23.49 9.72
N GLN A 210 6.70 -22.91 8.88
CA GLN A 210 7.08 -22.01 7.78
C GLN A 210 6.44 -20.64 7.95
N TYR A 211 7.11 -19.59 7.50
CA TYR A 211 6.50 -18.29 7.29
C TYR A 211 5.75 -18.29 5.96
N TYR A 212 4.66 -17.56 5.90
CA TYR A 212 3.87 -17.37 4.68
C TYR A 212 3.74 -15.90 4.35
N ALA A 213 3.63 -15.60 3.06
CA ALA A 213 3.34 -14.28 2.56
C ALA A 213 2.37 -14.34 1.38
N LEU A 214 1.46 -13.37 1.33
CA LEU A 214 0.75 -13.03 0.11
C LEU A 214 1.64 -12.12 -0.73
N THR A 215 1.64 -12.32 -2.04
CA THR A 215 2.40 -11.52 -3.01
C THR A 215 1.50 -11.16 -4.19
N ARG A 216 1.87 -10.13 -4.94
CA ARG A 216 1.22 -9.77 -6.20
C ARG A 216 2.29 -9.49 -7.24
N PRO A 217 2.81 -10.52 -7.89
CA PRO A 217 3.75 -10.35 -8.98
C PRO A 217 3.17 -9.45 -10.06
N LEU A 218 4.00 -8.53 -10.56
CA LEU A 218 3.70 -7.66 -11.68
C LEU A 218 4.36 -8.23 -12.92
N GLY A 219 3.73 -8.05 -14.05
CA GLY A 219 4.26 -8.49 -15.34
C GLY A 219 3.26 -8.25 -16.45
N GLU A 220 3.75 -8.28 -17.67
CA GLU A 220 2.94 -8.22 -18.87
C GLU A 220 2.37 -9.60 -19.21
N CYS A 221 1.17 -9.64 -19.76
CA CYS A 221 0.59 -10.87 -20.27
C CYS A 221 1.05 -11.08 -21.71
N TYR A 222 2.04 -11.95 -21.91
CA TYR A 222 2.56 -12.28 -23.24
C TYR A 222 1.70 -13.28 -24.00
N PHE A 223 0.85 -14.05 -23.30
CA PHE A 223 0.05 -15.09 -23.91
C PHE A 223 -1.44 -14.89 -23.61
N ALA A 224 -2.28 -15.23 -24.55
CA ALA A 224 -3.72 -15.16 -24.40
C ALA A 224 -4.21 -16.21 -23.39
N SER A 225 -5.12 -15.80 -22.50
CA SER A 225 -5.89 -16.75 -21.66
C SER A 225 -6.95 -17.47 -22.51
N ALA A 226 -7.39 -18.64 -22.05
CA ALA A 226 -8.50 -19.35 -22.68
C ALA A 226 -9.73 -18.43 -22.82
N PRO A 227 -10.40 -18.38 -24.00
CA PRO A 227 -11.55 -17.52 -24.23
C PRO A 227 -12.68 -17.71 -23.20
N ALA A 228 -12.89 -18.94 -22.74
CA ALA A 228 -13.90 -19.29 -21.72
C ALA A 228 -13.44 -19.08 -20.27
N SER A 229 -12.25 -18.54 -20.03
CA SER A 229 -11.75 -18.27 -18.67
C SER A 229 -12.67 -17.32 -17.92
N LYS A 230 -13.07 -17.70 -16.73
CA LYS A 230 -13.84 -16.85 -15.80
C LYS A 230 -12.96 -15.77 -15.12
N PHE A 231 -11.64 -15.91 -15.20
CA PHE A 231 -10.67 -15.03 -14.54
C PHE A 231 -10.03 -14.09 -15.54
N HIS A 232 -9.67 -12.92 -15.05
CA HIS A 232 -8.85 -11.97 -15.81
C HIS A 232 -7.37 -12.39 -15.73
N PRO A 233 -6.62 -12.42 -16.84
CA PRO A 233 -5.17 -12.61 -16.79
C PRO A 233 -4.50 -11.38 -16.16
N GLY A 234 -3.33 -11.57 -15.57
CA GLY A 234 -2.54 -10.46 -14.99
C GLY A 234 -2.47 -10.51 -13.47
N ALA A 235 -2.43 -9.35 -12.85
CA ALA A 235 -2.15 -9.21 -11.42
C ALA A 235 -3.17 -9.96 -10.55
N ALA A 236 -2.65 -10.92 -9.78
CA ALA A 236 -3.41 -11.82 -8.91
C ALA A 236 -2.68 -11.96 -7.57
N ILE A 237 -3.42 -12.29 -6.51
CA ILE A 237 -2.81 -12.64 -5.23
C ILE A 237 -2.19 -14.04 -5.37
N GLN A 238 -0.91 -14.14 -5.02
CA GLN A 238 -0.17 -15.38 -4.95
C GLN A 238 0.28 -15.65 -3.51
N MET A 239 0.68 -16.88 -3.24
CA MET A 239 1.20 -17.30 -1.94
C MET A 239 2.65 -17.74 -2.09
N ALA A 240 3.49 -17.35 -1.12
CA ALA A 240 4.85 -17.85 -1.00
C ALA A 240 5.12 -18.31 0.42
N SER A 241 6.05 -19.24 0.60
CA SER A 241 6.51 -19.70 1.91
C SER A 241 8.02 -19.52 2.05
N SER A 242 8.49 -19.35 3.30
CA SER A 242 9.89 -19.13 3.63
C SER A 242 10.26 -19.81 4.95
N PRO A 243 11.47 -20.38 5.08
CA PRO A 243 11.98 -20.85 6.35
C PRO A 243 12.51 -19.71 7.26
N ASP A 244 12.88 -18.56 6.68
CA ASP A 244 13.72 -17.55 7.34
C ASP A 244 13.35 -16.08 7.03
N LEU A 245 12.22 -15.83 6.33
CA LEU A 245 11.77 -14.51 5.85
C LEU A 245 12.60 -13.87 4.74
N LEU A 246 13.73 -14.47 4.36
CA LEU A 246 14.64 -13.96 3.33
C LEU A 246 14.53 -14.74 2.02
N HIS A 247 14.37 -16.06 2.11
CA HIS A 247 14.28 -16.94 0.96
C HIS A 247 12.85 -17.41 0.74
N TRP A 248 12.22 -16.90 -0.29
CA TRP A 248 10.79 -17.15 -0.56
C TRP A 248 10.60 -18.10 -1.74
N LYS A 249 9.81 -19.14 -1.52
CA LYS A 249 9.39 -20.09 -2.56
C LYS A 249 7.93 -19.81 -2.91
N PRO A 250 7.62 -19.34 -4.15
CA PRO A 250 6.24 -19.15 -4.58
C PRO A 250 5.53 -20.50 -4.74
N LYS A 251 4.22 -20.51 -4.58
CA LYS A 251 3.36 -21.64 -4.96
C LYS A 251 3.16 -21.64 -6.48
N ASP A 252 2.89 -22.81 -7.05
CA ASP A 252 2.89 -23.03 -8.51
C ASP A 252 1.75 -22.28 -9.24
N GLN A 253 0.67 -21.93 -8.53
CA GLN A 253 -0.49 -21.29 -9.12
C GLN A 253 -0.89 -20.04 -8.34
N PRO A 254 -1.51 -19.05 -9.00
CA PRO A 254 -2.15 -17.94 -8.33
C PRO A 254 -3.18 -18.44 -7.32
N PHE A 255 -3.08 -17.92 -6.09
CA PHE A 255 -3.98 -18.28 -5.01
C PHE A 255 -5.39 -17.70 -5.25
N PHE A 256 -5.46 -16.42 -5.64
CA PHE A 256 -6.73 -15.74 -5.85
C PHE A 256 -6.64 -14.77 -7.04
N ARG A 257 -7.64 -14.81 -7.93
CA ARG A 257 -7.67 -14.04 -9.18
C ARG A 257 -8.89 -13.14 -9.29
N ALA A 258 -8.75 -12.04 -10.02
CA ALA A 258 -9.86 -11.19 -10.44
C ALA A 258 -10.83 -11.97 -11.34
N ARG A 259 -12.14 -11.89 -11.05
CA ARG A 259 -13.20 -12.53 -11.85
C ARG A 259 -13.78 -11.52 -12.82
N ARG A 260 -13.93 -11.89 -14.10
CA ARG A 260 -14.43 -11.00 -15.16
C ARG A 260 -15.81 -10.41 -14.88
N SER A 261 -16.66 -11.13 -14.15
CA SER A 261 -18.03 -10.72 -13.83
C SER A 261 -18.20 -10.05 -12.48
N SER A 262 -17.12 -9.74 -11.77
CA SER A 262 -17.16 -9.12 -10.45
C SER A 262 -16.87 -7.61 -10.50
N SER A 263 -17.13 -6.92 -9.38
CA SER A 263 -16.70 -5.54 -9.14
C SER A 263 -15.17 -5.39 -8.96
N SER A 264 -14.43 -6.50 -9.08
CA SER A 264 -12.97 -6.59 -9.04
C SER A 264 -12.42 -7.17 -10.36
N ASN A 265 -12.94 -6.72 -11.49
CA ASN A 265 -12.77 -7.35 -12.79
C ASN A 265 -11.45 -7.05 -13.51
N VAL A 266 -10.61 -6.14 -12.99
CA VAL A 266 -9.31 -5.80 -13.59
C VAL A 266 -8.17 -6.51 -12.88
N LYS A 267 -8.07 -6.31 -11.58
CA LYS A 267 -6.99 -6.85 -10.74
C LYS A 267 -7.43 -6.94 -9.29
N ILE A 268 -6.74 -7.77 -8.55
CA ILE A 268 -6.82 -7.85 -7.09
C ILE A 268 -5.42 -7.84 -6.51
N GLY A 269 -5.29 -7.40 -5.26
CA GLY A 269 -4.03 -7.42 -4.53
C GLY A 269 -4.28 -7.43 -3.02
N GLY A 270 -3.29 -7.87 -2.26
CA GLY A 270 -3.39 -7.89 -0.81
C GLY A 270 -3.55 -6.49 -0.22
N GLY A 271 -4.32 -6.38 0.84
CA GLY A 271 -4.55 -5.16 1.61
C GLY A 271 -3.66 -5.11 2.84
N THR A 272 -4.11 -5.72 3.93
CA THR A 272 -3.39 -5.78 5.22
C THR A 272 -2.65 -7.10 5.40
N PRO A 273 -1.60 -7.16 6.23
CA PRO A 273 -1.11 -8.43 6.73
C PRO A 273 -2.25 -9.30 7.26
N PRO A 274 -2.29 -10.61 6.95
CA PRO A 274 -3.31 -11.49 7.49
C PRO A 274 -3.20 -11.63 8.99
N VAL A 275 -4.33 -11.47 9.70
CA VAL A 275 -4.41 -11.55 11.18
C VAL A 275 -5.09 -12.84 11.59
N LEU A 276 -4.51 -13.55 12.55
CA LEU A 276 -5.11 -14.77 13.10
C LEU A 276 -6.30 -14.43 14.02
N THR A 277 -7.44 -15.03 13.70
CA THR A 277 -8.67 -14.94 14.49
C THR A 277 -9.05 -16.34 15.02
N ASP A 278 -10.12 -16.42 15.85
CA ASP A 278 -10.66 -17.70 16.28
C ASP A 278 -11.21 -18.56 15.13
N ASP A 279 -11.59 -17.94 14.03
CA ASP A 279 -12.18 -18.63 12.89
C ASP A 279 -11.17 -18.93 11.76
N GLY A 280 -10.00 -18.30 11.74
CA GLY A 280 -9.00 -18.45 10.66
C GLY A 280 -8.15 -17.21 10.48
N TRP A 281 -7.39 -17.17 9.41
CA TRP A 281 -6.64 -15.98 9.00
C TRP A 281 -7.54 -14.99 8.27
N LEU A 282 -7.81 -13.85 8.88
CA LEU A 282 -8.51 -12.75 8.22
C LEU A 282 -7.58 -12.07 7.22
N MET A 283 -7.94 -12.10 5.94
CA MET A 283 -7.27 -11.41 4.85
C MET A 283 -8.15 -10.27 4.34
N LEU A 284 -7.70 -9.02 4.46
CA LEU A 284 -8.29 -7.92 3.72
C LEU A 284 -7.54 -7.77 2.39
N TYR A 285 -8.27 -7.52 1.31
CA TYR A 285 -7.69 -7.35 -0.01
C TYR A 285 -8.43 -6.27 -0.80
N HIS A 286 -7.74 -5.67 -1.76
CA HIS A 286 -8.38 -4.73 -2.66
C HIS A 286 -8.74 -5.40 -3.98
N GLY A 287 -9.88 -4.99 -4.52
CA GLY A 287 -10.30 -5.30 -5.87
C GLY A 287 -10.47 -4.02 -6.68
N VAL A 288 -10.19 -4.09 -7.98
CA VAL A 288 -10.27 -2.95 -8.90
C VAL A 288 -11.26 -3.23 -10.02
N GLU A 289 -12.25 -2.35 -10.13
CA GLU A 289 -13.23 -2.35 -11.23
C GLU A 289 -12.73 -1.44 -12.36
N ASN A 290 -12.91 -1.87 -13.61
CA ASN A 290 -12.54 -1.09 -14.79
C ASN A 290 -13.51 0.08 -14.96
N LYS A 291 -13.07 1.29 -14.57
CA LYS A 291 -13.81 2.54 -14.77
C LYS A 291 -12.84 3.72 -14.83
N GLY A 292 -12.85 4.42 -15.93
CA GLY A 292 -11.90 5.53 -16.16
C GLY A 292 -10.44 5.05 -16.24
N GLU A 293 -9.50 5.96 -16.08
CA GLU A 293 -8.06 5.69 -16.24
C GLU A 293 -7.46 4.97 -15.02
N VAL A 294 -7.97 5.25 -13.82
CA VAL A 294 -7.44 4.73 -12.54
C VAL A 294 -8.14 3.45 -12.09
N GLY A 295 -9.45 3.32 -12.36
CA GLY A 295 -10.33 2.27 -11.84
C GLY A 295 -10.96 2.65 -10.49
N ILE A 296 -11.93 1.85 -10.06
CA ILE A 296 -12.53 1.97 -8.72
C ILE A 296 -11.89 0.94 -7.80
N TYR A 297 -11.26 1.41 -6.73
CA TYR A 297 -10.62 0.57 -5.73
C TYR A 297 -11.53 0.40 -4.52
N ARG A 298 -11.75 -0.85 -4.12
CA ARG A 298 -12.56 -1.23 -2.96
C ARG A 298 -11.87 -2.28 -2.12
N THR A 299 -12.18 -2.31 -0.83
CA THR A 299 -11.69 -3.35 0.09
C THR A 299 -12.72 -4.46 0.23
N PHE A 300 -12.23 -5.69 0.18
CA PHE A 300 -12.97 -6.93 0.41
C PHE A 300 -12.25 -7.77 1.47
N TRP A 301 -12.83 -8.91 1.86
CA TRP A 301 -12.20 -9.78 2.83
C TRP A 301 -12.45 -11.27 2.59
N ALA A 302 -11.57 -12.08 3.14
CA ALA A 302 -11.68 -13.53 3.16
C ALA A 302 -11.15 -14.09 4.49
N LEU A 303 -11.64 -15.27 4.87
CA LEU A 303 -11.07 -16.10 5.93
C LEU A 303 -10.39 -17.31 5.31
N LEU A 304 -9.16 -17.57 5.73
CA LEU A 304 -8.36 -18.71 5.30
C LEU A 304 -8.21 -19.68 6.46
N ASP A 305 -8.03 -20.97 6.15
CA ASP A 305 -7.81 -21.98 7.19
C ASP A 305 -6.54 -21.70 7.99
N LYS A 306 -6.58 -22.02 9.29
CA LYS A 306 -5.46 -21.78 10.22
C LYS A 306 -4.21 -22.57 9.89
N ASN A 307 -4.39 -23.81 9.40
CA ASN A 307 -3.31 -24.77 9.18
C ASN A 307 -2.94 -24.90 7.70
N ASP A 308 -3.87 -24.61 6.80
CA ASP A 308 -3.64 -24.52 5.36
C ASP A 308 -4.12 -23.17 4.81
N PRO A 309 -3.27 -22.13 4.75
CA PRO A 309 -3.68 -20.82 4.31
C PRO A 309 -4.03 -20.74 2.82
N LEU A 310 -3.91 -21.86 2.07
CA LEU A 310 -4.40 -21.96 0.69
C LEU A 310 -5.89 -22.33 0.63
N GLU A 311 -6.48 -22.81 1.74
CA GLU A 311 -7.89 -23.09 1.84
C GLU A 311 -8.67 -21.83 2.23
N ILE A 312 -9.63 -21.42 1.39
CA ILE A 312 -10.52 -20.29 1.65
C ILE A 312 -11.80 -20.82 2.31
N LEU A 313 -11.96 -20.55 3.61
CA LEU A 313 -13.14 -20.93 4.39
C LEU A 313 -14.34 -20.04 4.07
N ARG A 314 -14.08 -18.75 3.84
CA ARG A 314 -15.12 -17.77 3.51
C ARG A 314 -14.56 -16.69 2.59
N LEU A 315 -15.32 -16.32 1.56
CA LEU A 315 -14.98 -15.25 0.62
C LEU A 315 -16.16 -14.27 0.52
N GLU A 316 -15.89 -13.03 0.84
CA GLU A 316 -16.84 -11.92 0.67
C GLU A 316 -16.35 -10.99 -0.45
N ASP A 317 -16.76 -11.30 -1.69
CA ASP A 317 -16.41 -10.56 -2.91
C ASP A 317 -17.65 -9.94 -3.60
N GLY A 318 -18.85 -10.14 -3.05
CA GLY A 318 -20.10 -9.64 -3.59
C GLY A 318 -20.39 -8.17 -3.22
N ALA A 319 -20.07 -7.80 -1.96
CA ALA A 319 -20.19 -6.42 -1.47
C ALA A 319 -18.87 -5.96 -0.85
N PRO A 320 -18.41 -4.75 -1.15
CA PRO A 320 -17.19 -4.24 -0.56
C PRO A 320 -17.34 -4.00 0.94
N LEU A 321 -16.27 -4.26 1.68
CA LEU A 321 -16.15 -3.89 3.09
C LEU A 321 -16.03 -2.37 3.24
N LEU A 322 -15.14 -1.77 2.43
CA LEU A 322 -14.92 -0.33 2.38
C LEU A 322 -14.90 0.17 0.93
N GLU A 323 -15.50 1.34 0.75
CA GLU A 323 -15.45 2.15 -0.47
C GLU A 323 -14.99 3.57 -0.10
N ALA A 324 -14.55 4.35 -1.09
CA ALA A 324 -14.27 5.76 -0.90
C ALA A 324 -15.49 6.48 -0.30
N ASN A 325 -15.24 7.31 0.71
CA ASN A 325 -16.30 8.02 1.44
C ASN A 325 -16.18 9.53 1.25
N PRO A 326 -16.92 10.12 0.29
CA PRO A 326 -16.84 11.55 0.01
C PRO A 326 -17.15 12.45 1.22
N CYS A 327 -17.91 11.96 2.21
CA CYS A 327 -18.22 12.73 3.41
C CYS A 327 -16.99 12.99 4.27
N LEU A 328 -15.92 12.14 4.17
CA LEU A 328 -14.69 12.32 4.93
C LEU A 328 -13.77 13.38 4.31
N THR A 329 -13.92 13.67 3.03
CA THR A 329 -12.99 14.52 2.28
C THR A 329 -13.56 15.90 1.95
N VAL A 330 -14.70 16.29 2.53
CA VAL A 330 -15.35 17.58 2.27
C VAL A 330 -14.42 18.76 2.55
N ASP A 331 -13.74 18.74 3.71
CA ASP A 331 -12.89 19.86 4.15
C ASP A 331 -11.60 19.99 3.35
N ILE A 332 -11.12 18.89 2.76
CA ILE A 332 -9.92 18.82 1.91
C ILE A 332 -10.26 18.68 0.42
N GLY A 333 -11.50 19.00 0.04
CA GLY A 333 -12.00 18.84 -1.33
C GLY A 333 -11.18 19.57 -2.40
N HIS A 334 -10.52 20.67 -2.04
CA HIS A 334 -9.64 21.44 -2.93
C HIS A 334 -8.32 20.75 -3.28
N GLN A 335 -7.93 19.71 -2.53
CA GLN A 335 -6.72 18.91 -2.77
C GLN A 335 -7.01 17.62 -3.56
N LEU A 336 -8.29 17.30 -3.82
CA LEU A 336 -8.66 16.04 -4.47
C LEU A 336 -8.20 16.00 -5.93
N TYR A 337 -7.49 14.95 -6.28
CA TYR A 337 -7.05 14.66 -7.65
C TYR A 337 -7.49 13.27 -8.14
N LEU A 338 -8.01 12.42 -7.26
CA LEU A 338 -8.59 11.11 -7.57
C LEU A 338 -10.02 10.99 -7.02
N LYS A 339 -10.72 9.99 -7.52
CA LYS A 339 -12.07 9.59 -7.08
C LYS A 339 -12.14 8.07 -6.94
N ASP A 340 -13.05 7.61 -6.10
CA ASP A 340 -13.41 6.20 -5.98
C ASP A 340 -12.23 5.27 -5.64
N VAL A 341 -11.28 5.73 -4.80
CA VAL A 341 -10.11 4.95 -4.37
C VAL A 341 -10.08 4.84 -2.86
N VAL A 342 -10.21 3.62 -2.32
CA VAL A 342 -9.82 3.27 -0.95
C VAL A 342 -8.81 2.13 -1.00
N PHE A 343 -7.68 2.31 -0.32
CA PHE A 343 -6.58 1.35 -0.35
C PHE A 343 -6.16 0.98 1.08
N THR A 344 -6.67 -0.16 1.55
CA THR A 344 -6.45 -0.63 2.93
C THR A 344 -5.10 -1.30 3.05
N THR A 345 -4.30 -0.88 4.05
CA THR A 345 -2.89 -1.27 4.18
C THR A 345 -2.47 -1.65 5.60
N GLY A 346 -3.25 -1.30 6.61
CA GLY A 346 -2.94 -1.58 8.00
C GLY A 346 -4.13 -2.13 8.78
N ILE A 347 -3.86 -3.01 9.74
CA ILE A 347 -4.86 -3.56 10.66
C ILE A 347 -4.21 -3.81 12.03
N ALA A 348 -4.96 -3.53 13.11
CA ALA A 348 -4.55 -3.86 14.47
C ALA A 348 -5.78 -4.21 15.31
N VAL A 349 -5.59 -5.03 16.35
CA VAL A 349 -6.66 -5.38 17.30
C VAL A 349 -6.70 -4.37 18.43
N HIS A 350 -7.91 -3.94 18.83
CA HIS A 350 -8.15 -3.15 20.03
C HIS A 350 -9.46 -3.61 20.71
N GLY A 351 -9.34 -4.34 21.84
CA GLY A 351 -10.48 -4.98 22.47
C GLY A 351 -11.19 -5.93 21.48
N ASP A 352 -12.50 -5.78 21.37
CA ASP A 352 -13.33 -6.57 20.46
C ASP A 352 -13.44 -5.97 19.05
N ASN A 353 -12.51 -5.09 18.66
CA ASN A 353 -12.54 -4.39 17.38
C ASN A 353 -11.24 -4.54 16.60
N PHE A 354 -11.36 -4.52 15.29
CA PHE A 354 -10.26 -4.21 14.39
C PHE A 354 -10.21 -2.70 14.11
N ILE A 355 -9.03 -2.13 14.26
CA ILE A 355 -8.69 -0.79 13.77
C ILE A 355 -8.03 -0.98 12.40
N ILE A 356 -8.68 -0.48 11.37
CA ILE A 356 -8.26 -0.65 9.96
C ILE A 356 -7.79 0.70 9.43
N ALA A 357 -6.56 0.74 8.91
CA ALA A 357 -5.98 1.91 8.31
C ALA A 357 -5.97 1.80 6.78
N SER A 358 -6.40 2.86 6.11
CA SER A 358 -6.52 2.93 4.65
C SER A 358 -6.01 4.26 4.12
N GLY A 359 -5.57 4.27 2.85
CA GLY A 359 -5.51 5.49 2.05
C GLY A 359 -6.88 5.81 1.49
N GLU A 360 -7.35 7.03 1.71
CA GLU A 360 -8.54 7.59 1.10
C GLU A 360 -8.14 8.48 -0.06
N LEU A 361 -8.55 8.14 -1.29
CA LEU A 361 -8.31 8.86 -2.55
C LEU A 361 -6.82 9.11 -2.90
N ASP A 362 -5.89 8.24 -2.42
CA ASP A 362 -4.43 8.48 -2.47
C ASP A 362 -4.03 9.86 -1.88
N LEU A 363 -4.85 10.42 -1.01
CA LEU A 363 -4.68 11.76 -0.45
C LEU A 363 -4.42 11.74 1.06
N ALA A 364 -5.24 10.99 1.84
CA ALA A 364 -5.23 11.04 3.29
C ALA A 364 -5.26 9.66 3.92
N CYS A 365 -4.87 9.56 5.21
CA CYS A 365 -5.03 8.35 6.01
C CYS A 365 -6.39 8.34 6.69
N ARG A 366 -7.12 7.24 6.53
CA ARG A 366 -8.43 6.95 7.11
C ARG A 366 -8.29 5.83 8.14
N ILE A 367 -8.96 6.00 9.29
CA ILE A 367 -9.13 4.96 10.29
C ILE A 367 -10.59 4.55 10.34
N THR A 368 -10.82 3.23 10.24
CA THR A 368 -12.16 2.63 10.33
C THR A 368 -12.15 1.57 11.43
N THR A 369 -13.12 1.61 12.36
CA THR A 369 -13.27 0.64 13.45
C THR A 369 -14.41 -0.31 13.14
N ILE A 370 -14.14 -1.62 13.14
CA ILE A 370 -15.11 -2.68 12.84
C ILE A 370 -15.02 -3.76 13.93
N PRO A 371 -16.16 -4.21 14.53
CA PRO A 371 -16.16 -5.31 15.49
C PRO A 371 -15.59 -6.60 14.92
N THR A 372 -14.75 -7.31 15.68
CA THR A 372 -14.13 -8.57 15.24
C THR A 372 -15.17 -9.63 14.86
N LYS A 373 -16.30 -9.67 15.58
CA LYS A 373 -17.43 -10.58 15.31
C LYS A 373 -18.05 -10.41 13.90
N TYR A 374 -17.83 -9.26 13.24
CA TYR A 374 -18.30 -9.06 11.87
C TYR A 374 -17.68 -10.05 10.89
N PHE A 375 -16.46 -10.50 11.15
CA PHE A 375 -15.67 -11.38 10.29
C PHE A 375 -15.78 -12.86 10.68
N SER A 376 -16.66 -13.24 11.62
CA SER A 376 -16.84 -14.63 12.03
C SER A 376 -17.50 -15.49 10.94
N ILE A 377 -17.20 -16.80 10.96
CA ILE A 377 -17.85 -17.79 10.04
C ILE A 377 -19.34 -17.84 10.30
N THR A 378 -19.74 -17.85 11.57
CA THR A 378 -21.15 -17.85 11.97
C THR A 378 -21.64 -16.42 12.16
N ARG A 379 -22.19 -15.82 11.11
CA ARG A 379 -23.08 -14.66 11.31
C ARG A 379 -24.43 -15.19 11.83
N SER A 380 -24.73 -14.95 13.09
CA SER A 380 -26.06 -15.08 13.66
C SER A 380 -27.02 -14.03 13.06
#